data_ebb52cc738512fa882b1cd2f29a26df2
#
_entry.id   ebb52cc738512fa882b1cd2f29a26df2
#
_cell.length_a   1.000
_cell.length_b   1.000
_cell.length_c   1.000
_cell.angle_alpha   90.00
_cell.angle_beta   90.00
_cell.angle_gamma   90.00
#
_symmetry.space_group_name_H-M   'P 1'
#
loop_
_entity.id
_entity.type
_entity.pdbx_description
1 polymer ?
#
loop_
_entity_poly.entity_id
_entity_poly.type
_entity_poly.pdbx_seq_one_letter_code
_entity_poly.pdbx_strand_id
1 'polypeptide(L)'
;MIAMDNLDMIPVLLGADLNCYNVARAFHEQYGVKSYAFGRYAIGASNYTRIIKFNIVEHIDDPEVMVKTLLDFAAEHTGAKLIAFGCTDDYASMLIHYGDRLRPLYIVPYIGPELFERLAYKASFYEDCDRHGILYPKTKIITPDSDLDSELDNLGFDYPIIIKPSASAVYWRYPFDGMKKVYTAASKGEAEIIIQRVYGSGYPEKIILQDMI
;
A
#
# COMPACT_ATOMS: atom_id res chain seq x y z
N MET A 1 -16.45 4.19 30.83
CA MET A 1 -16.83 3.07 29.94
C MET A 1 -18.21 3.43 29.40
N ILE A 2 -18.28 3.93 28.18
CA ILE A 2 -19.56 4.24 27.52
C ILE A 2 -20.15 2.87 27.14
N ALA A 3 -21.31 2.55 27.69
CA ALA A 3 -22.06 1.36 27.27
C ALA A 3 -22.42 1.57 25.79
N MET A 4 -21.74 0.88 24.91
CA MET A 4 -22.04 0.85 23.47
C MET A 4 -23.04 -0.28 23.26
N ASP A 5 -24.32 0.07 23.38
CA ASP A 5 -25.41 -0.81 22.99
C ASP A 5 -25.18 -1.28 21.56
N ASN A 6 -25.06 -2.61 21.38
CA ASN A 6 -25.06 -3.36 20.13
C ASN A 6 -24.79 -2.52 18.86
N LEU A 7 -23.55 -2.16 18.63
CA LEU A 7 -23.13 -1.65 17.33
C LEU A 7 -23.29 -2.80 16.33
N ASP A 8 -24.35 -2.74 15.54
CA ASP A 8 -24.63 -3.67 14.45
C ASP A 8 -23.68 -3.40 13.28
N MET A 9 -22.36 -3.43 13.61
CA MET A 9 -21.26 -3.10 12.72
C MET A 9 -20.44 -4.35 12.42
N ILE A 10 -20.20 -4.59 11.14
CA ILE A 10 -19.41 -5.70 10.65
C ILE A 10 -18.19 -5.14 9.91
N PRO A 11 -16.99 -5.23 10.47
CA PRO A 11 -15.75 -4.97 9.73
C PRO A 11 -15.52 -6.09 8.70
N VAL A 12 -15.35 -5.68 7.45
CA VAL A 12 -15.07 -6.56 6.31
C VAL A 12 -13.68 -6.25 5.78
N LEU A 13 -12.77 -7.20 5.90
CA LEU A 13 -11.35 -7.02 5.69
C LEU A 13 -10.90 -7.76 4.43
N LEU A 14 -10.09 -7.12 3.61
CA LEU A 14 -9.42 -7.74 2.47
C LEU A 14 -7.96 -7.99 2.81
N GLY A 15 -7.56 -9.26 2.87
CA GLY A 15 -6.22 -9.69 3.26
C GLY A 15 -6.26 -10.88 4.21
N ALA A 16 -5.09 -11.45 4.49
CA ALA A 16 -4.96 -12.62 5.36
C ALA A 16 -3.76 -12.53 6.32
N ASP A 17 -2.93 -11.53 6.18
CA ASP A 17 -1.67 -11.36 6.87
C ASP A 17 -1.82 -10.78 8.30
N LEU A 18 -0.70 -10.44 8.91
CA LEU A 18 -0.66 -9.86 10.25
C LEU A 18 -1.36 -8.49 10.31
N ASN A 19 -1.36 -7.71 9.22
CA ASN A 19 -2.08 -6.44 9.18
C ASN A 19 -3.58 -6.66 9.27
N CYS A 20 -4.11 -7.66 8.54
CA CYS A 20 -5.51 -8.05 8.63
C CYS A 20 -5.90 -8.45 10.07
N TYR A 21 -5.05 -9.26 10.73
CA TYR A 21 -5.27 -9.63 12.14
C TYR A 21 -5.26 -8.40 13.06
N ASN A 22 -4.31 -7.47 12.88
CA ASN A 22 -4.20 -6.27 13.72
C ASN A 22 -5.41 -5.33 13.57
N VAL A 23 -5.92 -5.16 12.34
CA VAL A 23 -7.15 -4.38 12.11
C VAL A 23 -8.35 -5.05 12.81
N ALA A 24 -8.52 -6.35 12.63
CA ALA A 24 -9.59 -7.11 13.30
C ALA A 24 -9.49 -7.02 14.83
N ARG A 25 -8.27 -7.09 15.34
CA ARG A 25 -7.99 -6.98 16.78
C ARG A 25 -8.39 -5.60 17.30
N ALA A 26 -8.05 -4.52 16.60
CA ALA A 26 -8.42 -3.16 16.99
C ALA A 26 -9.95 -3.00 17.07
N PHE A 27 -10.69 -3.51 16.08
CA PHE A 27 -12.16 -3.54 16.11
C PHE A 27 -12.71 -4.35 17.27
N HIS A 28 -12.13 -5.53 17.52
CA HIS A 28 -12.57 -6.38 18.61
C HIS A 28 -12.30 -5.77 19.99
N GLU A 29 -11.11 -5.22 20.21
CA GLU A 29 -10.75 -4.60 21.50
C GLU A 29 -11.60 -3.35 21.78
N GLN A 30 -11.91 -2.55 20.77
CA GLN A 30 -12.65 -1.30 20.93
C GLN A 30 -14.17 -1.53 21.01
N TYR A 31 -14.71 -2.43 20.18
CA TYR A 31 -16.16 -2.56 19.95
C TYR A 31 -16.72 -3.93 20.30
N GLY A 32 -15.91 -4.92 20.65
CA GLY A 32 -16.37 -6.29 20.94
C GLY A 32 -16.84 -7.08 19.72
N VAL A 33 -16.71 -6.51 18.51
CA VAL A 33 -17.21 -7.13 17.28
C VAL A 33 -16.23 -8.15 16.71
N LYS A 34 -16.74 -9.08 15.89
CA LYS A 34 -15.92 -9.96 15.06
C LYS A 34 -15.87 -9.42 13.64
N SER A 35 -14.71 -9.58 12.99
CA SER A 35 -14.52 -9.21 11.59
C SER A 35 -14.74 -10.40 10.66
N TYR A 36 -15.19 -10.13 9.44
CA TYR A 36 -15.07 -11.06 8.32
C TYR A 36 -13.86 -10.68 7.49
N ALA A 37 -13.10 -11.66 7.06
CA ALA A 37 -11.94 -11.40 6.18
C ALA A 37 -12.02 -12.28 4.94
N PHE A 38 -11.59 -11.71 3.80
CA PHE A 38 -11.52 -12.38 2.51
C PHE A 38 -10.09 -12.30 1.98
N GLY A 39 -9.55 -13.43 1.57
CA GLY A 39 -8.19 -13.52 1.02
C GLY A 39 -8.04 -14.73 0.11
N ARG A 40 -7.00 -14.77 -0.71
CA ARG A 40 -6.74 -15.87 -1.65
C ARG A 40 -6.40 -17.19 -0.96
N TYR A 41 -5.77 -17.11 0.19
CA TYR A 41 -5.33 -18.27 0.98
C TYR A 41 -5.28 -17.91 2.46
N ALA A 42 -5.43 -18.92 3.31
CA ALA A 42 -5.39 -18.74 4.74
C ALA A 42 -3.94 -18.60 5.25
N ILE A 43 -3.72 -17.60 6.10
CA ILE A 43 -2.48 -17.44 6.87
C ILE A 43 -2.80 -17.61 8.36
N GLY A 44 -1.88 -18.18 9.12
CA GLY A 44 -2.10 -18.60 10.51
C GLY A 44 -2.71 -17.53 11.41
N ALA A 45 -2.24 -16.28 11.32
CA ALA A 45 -2.73 -15.18 12.15
C ALA A 45 -4.23 -14.90 11.96
N SER A 46 -4.72 -14.95 10.72
CA SER A 46 -6.13 -14.67 10.41
C SER A 46 -7.02 -15.92 10.45
N ASN A 47 -6.47 -17.10 10.16
CA ASN A 47 -7.24 -18.34 10.06
C ASN A 47 -7.52 -19.01 11.42
N TYR A 48 -6.60 -18.91 12.38
CA TYR A 48 -6.72 -19.60 13.68
C TYR A 48 -7.12 -18.68 14.84
N THR A 49 -7.75 -17.57 14.54
CA THR A 49 -8.24 -16.62 15.55
C THR A 49 -9.75 -16.76 15.78
N ARG A 50 -10.22 -16.35 16.95
CA ARG A 50 -11.66 -16.35 17.29
C ARG A 50 -12.36 -15.03 16.91
N ILE A 51 -11.59 -14.02 16.54
CA ILE A 51 -12.10 -12.67 16.24
C ILE A 51 -12.29 -12.41 14.74
N ILE A 52 -11.84 -13.33 13.88
CA ILE A 52 -12.03 -13.26 12.43
C ILE A 52 -12.77 -14.50 11.94
N LYS A 53 -13.79 -14.30 11.11
CA LYS A 53 -14.33 -15.33 10.23
C LYS A 53 -13.66 -15.19 8.87
N PHE A 54 -12.68 -16.06 8.62
CA PHE A 54 -11.87 -16.00 7.40
C PHE A 54 -12.53 -16.80 6.27
N ASN A 55 -12.60 -16.20 5.08
CA ASN A 55 -13.15 -16.81 3.87
C ASN A 55 -12.09 -16.80 2.77
N ILE A 56 -11.83 -17.96 2.18
CA ILE A 56 -10.95 -18.07 1.02
C ILE A 56 -11.78 -17.78 -0.23
N VAL A 57 -11.32 -16.83 -1.03
CA VAL A 57 -11.91 -16.49 -2.33
C VAL A 57 -10.81 -16.48 -3.36
N GLU A 58 -10.90 -17.40 -4.30
CA GLU A 58 -9.97 -17.47 -5.42
C GLU A 58 -10.06 -16.18 -6.25
N HIS A 59 -8.90 -15.66 -6.66
CA HIS A 59 -8.80 -14.43 -7.44
C HIS A 59 -9.43 -13.18 -6.79
N ILE A 60 -9.52 -13.10 -5.45
CA ILE A 60 -10.03 -11.90 -4.75
C ILE A 60 -9.17 -10.64 -5.02
N ASP A 61 -7.99 -10.80 -5.57
CA ASP A 61 -7.10 -9.75 -6.09
C ASP A 61 -7.48 -9.25 -7.49
N ASP A 62 -8.51 -9.84 -8.12
CA ASP A 62 -9.19 -9.27 -9.29
C ASP A 62 -10.28 -8.31 -8.80
N PRO A 63 -10.34 -7.06 -9.32
CA PRO A 63 -11.31 -6.06 -8.88
C PRO A 63 -12.78 -6.47 -9.04
N GLU A 64 -13.13 -7.18 -10.12
CA GLU A 64 -14.51 -7.60 -10.35
C GLU A 64 -14.91 -8.73 -9.40
N VAL A 65 -14.00 -9.65 -9.11
CA VAL A 65 -14.22 -10.71 -8.12
C VAL A 65 -14.37 -10.09 -6.74
N MET A 66 -13.52 -9.13 -6.38
CA MET A 66 -13.61 -8.41 -5.11
C MET A 66 -14.96 -7.71 -4.96
N VAL A 67 -15.35 -6.90 -5.93
CA VAL A 67 -16.60 -6.13 -5.87
C VAL A 67 -17.79 -7.09 -5.78
N LYS A 68 -17.83 -8.13 -6.60
CA LYS A 68 -18.89 -9.13 -6.56
C LYS A 68 -18.98 -9.80 -5.19
N THR A 69 -17.86 -10.25 -4.63
CA THR A 69 -17.79 -10.88 -3.31
C THR A 69 -18.36 -9.96 -2.22
N LEU A 70 -18.00 -8.69 -2.24
CA LEU A 70 -18.46 -7.72 -1.25
C LEU A 70 -19.96 -7.39 -1.43
N LEU A 71 -20.45 -7.30 -2.67
CA LEU A 71 -21.87 -7.08 -2.92
C LEU A 71 -22.72 -8.30 -2.48
N ASP A 72 -22.27 -9.51 -2.77
CA ASP A 72 -22.94 -10.74 -2.32
C ASP A 72 -22.96 -10.80 -0.79
N PHE A 73 -21.85 -10.49 -0.14
CA PHE A 73 -21.78 -10.44 1.33
C PHE A 73 -22.74 -9.41 1.92
N ALA A 74 -22.85 -8.23 1.32
CA ALA A 74 -23.78 -7.19 1.77
C ALA A 74 -25.25 -7.62 1.64
N ALA A 75 -25.59 -8.38 0.59
CA ALA A 75 -26.95 -8.91 0.39
C ALA A 75 -27.33 -9.93 1.48
N GLU A 76 -26.37 -10.68 2.02
CA GLU A 76 -26.58 -11.62 3.12
C GLU A 76 -26.65 -10.94 4.50
N HIS A 77 -26.18 -9.68 4.63
CA HIS A 77 -26.09 -8.95 5.89
C HIS A 77 -26.87 -7.63 5.85
N THR A 78 -28.10 -7.69 5.33
CA THR A 78 -28.98 -6.51 5.24
C THR A 78 -29.29 -5.93 6.62
N GLY A 79 -29.13 -4.60 6.73
CA GLY A 79 -29.37 -3.86 7.99
C GLY A 79 -28.13 -3.66 8.85
N ALA A 80 -27.05 -4.42 8.64
CA ALA A 80 -25.79 -4.20 9.32
C ALA A 80 -25.02 -3.01 8.73
N LYS A 81 -24.24 -2.30 9.57
CA LYS A 81 -23.28 -1.28 9.11
C LYS A 81 -22.00 -1.99 8.68
N LEU A 82 -21.80 -2.12 7.38
CA LEU A 82 -20.60 -2.75 6.82
C LEU A 82 -19.49 -1.70 6.66
N ILE A 83 -18.26 -2.05 7.09
CA ILE A 83 -17.06 -1.22 6.91
C ILE A 83 -16.02 -2.04 6.18
N ALA A 84 -15.54 -1.59 5.01
CA ALA A 84 -14.54 -2.29 4.22
C ALA A 84 -13.13 -1.72 4.44
N PHE A 85 -12.15 -2.61 4.71
CA PHE A 85 -10.73 -2.27 4.82
C PHE A 85 -9.87 -3.18 3.97
N GLY A 86 -8.96 -2.58 3.18
CA GLY A 86 -7.84 -3.26 2.54
C GLY A 86 -6.66 -3.33 3.50
N CYS A 87 -6.21 -4.52 3.83
CA CYS A 87 -5.13 -4.72 4.80
C CYS A 87 -3.73 -4.79 4.15
N THR A 88 -3.66 -4.65 2.82
CA THR A 88 -2.43 -4.43 2.05
C THR A 88 -2.62 -3.25 1.12
N ASP A 89 -1.50 -2.72 0.60
CA ASP A 89 -1.53 -1.59 -0.34
C ASP A 89 -2.40 -1.90 -1.58
N ASP A 90 -2.32 -3.11 -2.11
CA ASP A 90 -3.09 -3.54 -3.28
C ASP A 90 -4.60 -3.56 -2.99
N TYR A 91 -5.02 -4.16 -1.87
CA TYR A 91 -6.44 -4.19 -1.50
C TYR A 91 -6.98 -2.81 -1.11
N ALA A 92 -6.16 -1.96 -0.47
CA ALA A 92 -6.55 -0.58 -0.20
C ALA A 92 -6.73 0.20 -1.51
N SER A 93 -5.80 0.06 -2.46
CA SER A 93 -5.90 0.66 -3.80
C SER A 93 -7.16 0.19 -4.54
N MET A 94 -7.47 -1.11 -4.51
CA MET A 94 -8.69 -1.63 -5.13
C MET A 94 -9.96 -1.03 -4.52
N LEU A 95 -10.04 -0.93 -3.18
CA LEU A 95 -11.18 -0.28 -2.51
C LEU A 95 -11.29 1.21 -2.82
N ILE A 96 -10.18 1.89 -3.06
CA ILE A 96 -10.17 3.30 -3.46
C ILE A 96 -10.72 3.46 -4.88
N HIS A 97 -10.25 2.67 -5.83
CA HIS A 97 -10.63 2.81 -7.25
C HIS A 97 -12.05 2.29 -7.54
N TYR A 98 -12.47 1.23 -6.86
CA TYR A 98 -13.79 0.61 -7.08
C TYR A 98 -14.80 0.92 -5.96
N GLY A 99 -14.41 1.74 -4.99
CA GLY A 99 -15.21 2.03 -3.80
C GLY A 99 -16.57 2.65 -4.10
N ASP A 100 -16.72 3.41 -5.16
CA ASP A 100 -18.00 4.05 -5.53
C ASP A 100 -19.11 3.02 -5.78
N ARG A 101 -18.75 1.81 -6.26
CA ARG A 101 -19.68 0.68 -6.42
C ARG A 101 -20.11 0.08 -5.08
N LEU A 102 -19.32 0.26 -4.04
CA LEU A 102 -19.52 -0.31 -2.70
C LEU A 102 -20.12 0.69 -1.70
N ARG A 103 -19.87 2.00 -1.87
CA ARG A 103 -20.34 3.06 -0.95
C ARG A 103 -21.83 3.06 -0.64
N PRO A 104 -22.75 2.64 -1.53
CA PRO A 104 -24.17 2.52 -1.17
C PRO A 104 -24.46 1.51 -0.04
N LEU A 105 -23.58 0.52 0.17
CA LEU A 105 -23.73 -0.58 1.11
C LEU A 105 -22.65 -0.63 2.20
N TYR A 106 -21.50 0.01 1.93
CA TYR A 106 -20.32 -0.01 2.80
C TYR A 106 -19.86 1.40 3.17
N ILE A 107 -19.39 1.54 4.38
CA ILE A 107 -18.46 2.62 4.73
C ILE A 107 -17.11 2.22 4.15
N VAL A 108 -16.60 3.00 3.19
CA VAL A 108 -15.27 2.83 2.57
C VAL A 108 -14.42 4.04 3.00
N PRO A 109 -13.66 3.94 4.11
CA PRO A 109 -13.05 5.09 4.78
C PRO A 109 -11.71 5.50 4.11
N TYR A 110 -11.74 5.68 2.80
CA TYR A 110 -10.59 6.08 2.01
C TYR A 110 -10.85 7.38 1.27
N ILE A 111 -9.75 8.09 0.97
CA ILE A 111 -9.73 9.24 0.07
C ILE A 111 -10.09 8.82 -1.36
N GLY A 112 -10.41 9.78 -2.21
CA GLY A 112 -10.65 9.50 -3.63
C GLY A 112 -9.38 9.07 -4.39
N PRO A 113 -9.54 8.39 -5.54
CA PRO A 113 -8.43 7.82 -6.30
C PRO A 113 -7.41 8.86 -6.76
N GLU A 114 -7.84 10.01 -7.24
CA GLU A 114 -6.95 11.09 -7.69
C GLU A 114 -6.00 11.57 -6.57
N LEU A 115 -6.52 11.81 -5.38
CA LEU A 115 -5.69 12.22 -4.24
C LEU A 115 -4.81 11.06 -3.75
N PHE A 116 -5.31 9.83 -3.78
CA PHE A 116 -4.54 8.66 -3.43
C PHE A 116 -3.33 8.49 -4.36
N GLU A 117 -3.51 8.58 -5.67
CA GLU A 117 -2.42 8.45 -6.64
C GLU A 117 -1.34 9.51 -6.42
N ARG A 118 -1.74 10.75 -6.16
CA ARG A 118 -0.79 11.83 -5.83
C ARG A 118 0.04 11.52 -4.58
N LEU A 119 -0.57 10.97 -3.54
CA LEU A 119 0.09 10.72 -2.25
C LEU A 119 0.82 9.37 -2.20
N ALA A 120 0.36 8.37 -2.94
CA ALA A 120 0.95 7.03 -2.95
C ALA A 120 2.27 6.96 -3.73
N TYR A 121 2.39 7.73 -4.82
CA TYR A 121 3.63 7.79 -5.60
C TYR A 121 4.60 8.77 -4.97
N LYS A 122 5.77 8.26 -4.57
CA LYS A 122 6.78 9.06 -3.83
C LYS A 122 7.22 10.33 -4.56
N ALA A 123 7.27 10.31 -5.89
CA ALA A 123 7.67 11.48 -6.67
C ALA A 123 6.64 12.62 -6.53
N SER A 124 5.37 12.34 -6.77
CA SER A 124 4.29 13.33 -6.62
C SER A 124 4.04 13.73 -5.17
N PHE A 125 4.30 12.82 -4.22
CA PHE A 125 4.26 13.13 -2.80
C PHE A 125 5.29 14.20 -2.42
N TYR A 126 6.52 14.13 -2.93
CA TYR A 126 7.53 15.16 -2.64
C TYR A 126 7.20 16.50 -3.31
N GLU A 127 6.62 16.48 -4.51
CA GLU A 127 6.10 17.71 -5.15
C GLU A 127 4.99 18.37 -4.29
N ASP A 128 4.12 17.55 -3.68
CA ASP A 128 3.11 18.06 -2.75
C ASP A 128 3.73 18.57 -1.43
N CYS A 129 4.78 17.93 -0.94
CA CYS A 129 5.54 18.44 0.22
C CYS A 129 6.10 19.82 -0.05
N ASP A 130 6.72 20.06 -1.21
CA ASP A 130 7.23 21.38 -1.61
C ASP A 130 6.11 22.41 -1.69
N ARG A 131 5.00 22.05 -2.33
CA ARG A 131 3.83 22.94 -2.48
C ARG A 131 3.23 23.37 -1.15
N HIS A 132 3.31 22.50 -0.13
CA HIS A 132 2.75 22.76 1.20
C HIS A 132 3.79 23.14 2.26
N GLY A 133 5.04 23.30 1.90
CA GLY A 133 6.12 23.64 2.83
C GLY A 133 6.40 22.56 3.88
N ILE A 134 6.13 21.29 3.55
CA ILE A 134 6.40 20.14 4.42
C ILE A 134 7.85 19.73 4.25
N LEU A 135 8.60 19.68 5.34
CA LEU A 135 10.00 19.27 5.32
C LEU A 135 10.14 17.77 5.05
N TYR A 136 11.05 17.43 4.17
CA TYR A 136 11.44 16.05 3.86
C TYR A 136 12.93 16.01 3.54
N PRO A 137 13.61 14.85 3.58
CA PRO A 137 15.02 14.74 3.22
C PRO A 137 15.27 15.23 1.80
N LYS A 138 16.38 15.94 1.57
CA LYS A 138 16.75 16.37 0.22
C LYS A 138 16.64 15.21 -0.75
N THR A 139 15.97 15.42 -1.85
CA THR A 139 15.56 14.35 -2.77
C THR A 139 15.82 14.77 -4.20
N LYS A 140 16.39 13.85 -4.97
CA LYS A 140 16.54 13.97 -6.41
C LYS A 140 15.85 12.78 -7.08
N ILE A 141 15.11 13.05 -8.14
CA ILE A 141 14.36 12.04 -8.88
C ILE A 141 15.01 11.89 -10.24
N ILE A 142 15.36 10.65 -10.60
CA ILE A 142 15.93 10.30 -11.90
C ILE A 142 15.00 9.37 -12.67
N THR A 143 15.10 9.42 -13.99
CA THR A 143 14.36 8.56 -14.94
C THR A 143 15.32 7.64 -15.68
N PRO A 144 14.82 6.60 -16.38
CA PRO A 144 15.69 5.75 -17.21
C PRO A 144 16.50 6.52 -18.27
N ASP A 145 15.99 7.66 -18.74
CA ASP A 145 16.60 8.50 -19.78
C ASP A 145 17.52 9.61 -19.21
N SER A 146 17.65 9.71 -17.88
CA SER A 146 18.51 10.71 -17.25
C SER A 146 19.98 10.44 -17.55
N ASP A 147 20.75 11.50 -17.80
CA ASP A 147 22.22 11.44 -17.81
C ASP A 147 22.74 11.20 -16.39
N LEU A 148 22.97 9.93 -16.07
CA LEU A 148 23.29 9.47 -14.73
C LEU A 148 24.55 10.12 -14.16
N ASP A 149 25.56 10.35 -15.00
CA ASP A 149 26.83 10.97 -14.59
C ASP A 149 26.59 12.41 -14.13
N SER A 150 25.88 13.19 -14.94
CA SER A 150 25.50 14.57 -14.63
C SER A 150 24.58 14.66 -13.41
N GLU A 151 23.63 13.72 -13.28
CA GLU A 151 22.68 13.71 -12.16
C GLU A 151 23.36 13.41 -10.83
N LEU A 152 24.33 12.50 -10.80
CA LEU A 152 25.08 12.13 -9.60
C LEU A 152 26.14 13.18 -9.22
N ASP A 153 26.69 13.92 -10.18
CA ASP A 153 27.58 15.06 -9.89
C ASP A 153 26.83 16.25 -9.29
N ASN A 154 25.54 16.39 -9.61
CA ASN A 154 24.69 17.51 -9.19
C ASN A 154 23.57 17.06 -8.22
N LEU A 155 23.90 16.24 -7.22
CA LEU A 155 22.92 15.73 -6.24
C LEU A 155 22.32 16.84 -5.37
N GLY A 156 23.13 17.82 -4.96
CA GLY A 156 22.73 18.85 -4.00
C GLY A 156 22.74 18.40 -2.53
N PHE A 157 23.27 17.20 -2.24
CA PHE A 157 23.50 16.62 -0.92
C PHE A 157 24.67 15.62 -0.97
N ASP A 158 25.20 15.26 0.19
CA ASP A 158 26.42 14.46 0.30
C ASP A 158 26.15 12.94 0.38
N TYR A 159 27.19 12.14 0.07
CA TYR A 159 27.19 10.71 0.34
C TYR A 159 27.44 10.43 1.85
N PRO A 160 26.89 9.35 2.43
CA PRO A 160 26.11 8.29 1.79
C PRO A 160 24.67 8.71 1.46
N ILE A 161 24.12 8.13 0.40
CA ILE A 161 22.76 8.41 -0.05
C ILE A 161 21.88 7.17 0.00
N ILE A 162 20.58 7.39 0.10
CA ILE A 162 19.54 6.34 -0.05
C ILE A 162 19.07 6.31 -1.51
N ILE A 163 18.97 5.10 -2.05
CA ILE A 163 18.45 4.85 -3.40
C ILE A 163 17.24 3.92 -3.27
N LYS A 164 16.09 4.33 -3.83
CA LYS A 164 14.86 3.54 -3.77
C LYS A 164 14.01 3.71 -5.03
N PRO A 165 13.34 2.66 -5.53
CA PRO A 165 12.38 2.77 -6.62
C PRO A 165 11.18 3.60 -6.17
N SER A 166 10.62 4.42 -7.09
CA SER A 166 9.45 5.26 -6.79
C SER A 166 8.17 4.45 -6.67
N ALA A 167 8.02 3.39 -7.47
CA ALA A 167 6.84 2.54 -7.54
C ALA A 167 7.18 1.10 -7.07
N SER A 168 6.97 0.83 -5.78
CA SER A 168 7.33 -0.47 -5.19
C SER A 168 6.60 -1.65 -5.83
N ALA A 169 5.29 -1.53 -6.10
CA ALA A 169 4.50 -2.61 -6.71
C ALA A 169 4.99 -2.97 -8.12
N VAL A 170 5.41 -1.97 -8.92
CA VAL A 170 5.99 -2.19 -10.23
C VAL A 170 7.37 -2.83 -10.10
N TYR A 171 8.19 -2.33 -9.15
CA TYR A 171 9.56 -2.76 -8.97
C TYR A 171 9.70 -4.28 -8.76
N TRP A 172 8.84 -4.89 -7.95
CA TRP A 172 8.86 -6.33 -7.67
C TRP A 172 8.55 -7.22 -8.88
N ARG A 173 8.09 -6.64 -9.99
CA ARG A 173 7.86 -7.35 -11.25
C ARG A 173 9.13 -7.51 -12.10
N TYR A 174 10.22 -6.84 -11.73
CA TYR A 174 11.51 -6.82 -12.42
C TYR A 174 12.62 -7.34 -11.51
N PRO A 175 12.58 -8.63 -11.12
CA PRO A 175 13.54 -9.19 -10.17
C PRO A 175 14.93 -9.35 -10.78
N PHE A 176 15.96 -9.13 -9.95
CA PHE A 176 17.36 -9.38 -10.29
C PHE A 176 18.14 -9.82 -9.04
N ASP A 177 19.31 -10.44 -9.24
CA ASP A 177 20.13 -10.91 -8.13
C ASP A 177 20.61 -9.77 -7.23
N GLY A 178 20.46 -9.94 -5.92
CA GLY A 178 20.78 -8.90 -4.92
C GLY A 178 19.76 -7.76 -4.84
N MET A 179 18.56 -7.93 -5.40
CA MET A 179 17.47 -6.95 -5.30
C MET A 179 17.11 -6.59 -3.86
N LYS A 180 17.00 -5.30 -3.57
CA LYS A 180 16.57 -4.76 -2.27
C LYS A 180 15.50 -3.69 -2.47
N LYS A 181 14.64 -3.50 -1.48
CA LYS A 181 13.66 -2.41 -1.47
C LYS A 181 14.31 -1.03 -1.33
N VAL A 182 15.42 -0.95 -0.61
CA VAL A 182 16.18 0.27 -0.35
C VAL A 182 17.67 -0.07 -0.39
N TYR A 183 18.45 0.77 -1.04
CA TYR A 183 19.90 0.67 -1.11
C TYR A 183 20.54 1.88 -0.45
N THR A 184 21.75 1.70 0.05
CA THR A 184 22.63 2.78 0.49
C THR A 184 23.85 2.78 -0.40
N ALA A 185 24.28 3.95 -0.87
CA ALA A 185 25.52 4.12 -1.62
C ALA A 185 26.42 5.11 -0.88
N ALA A 186 27.64 4.69 -0.61
CA ALA A 186 28.65 5.52 0.07
C ALA A 186 29.44 6.41 -0.89
N SER A 187 29.28 6.22 -2.19
CA SER A 187 29.98 6.97 -3.23
C SER A 187 29.19 7.03 -4.54
N LYS A 188 29.60 7.94 -5.44
CA LYS A 188 29.05 8.03 -6.80
C LYS A 188 29.14 6.69 -7.54
N GLY A 189 30.30 6.03 -7.52
CA GLY A 189 30.49 4.75 -8.22
C GLY A 189 29.59 3.63 -7.70
N GLU A 190 29.32 3.57 -6.38
CA GLU A 190 28.36 2.63 -5.82
C GLU A 190 26.94 2.95 -6.25
N ALA A 191 26.57 4.24 -6.28
CA ALA A 191 25.27 4.68 -6.74
C ALA A 191 25.04 4.31 -8.22
N GLU A 192 26.01 4.54 -9.08
CA GLU A 192 25.96 4.17 -10.50
C GLU A 192 25.69 2.68 -10.67
N ILE A 193 26.46 1.83 -9.99
CA ILE A 193 26.30 0.37 -10.07
C ILE A 193 24.89 -0.07 -9.65
N ILE A 194 24.37 0.50 -8.57
CA ILE A 194 23.02 0.18 -8.07
C ILE A 194 21.97 0.60 -9.09
N ILE A 195 22.02 1.83 -9.58
CA ILE A 195 21.05 2.40 -10.51
C ILE A 195 21.06 1.63 -11.84
N GLN A 196 22.25 1.34 -12.36
CA GLN A 196 22.41 0.56 -13.59
C GLN A 196 21.83 -0.86 -13.44
N ARG A 197 21.97 -1.51 -12.28
CA ARG A 197 21.34 -2.80 -12.01
C ARG A 197 19.82 -2.71 -11.99
N VAL A 198 19.27 -1.67 -11.35
CA VAL A 198 17.83 -1.48 -11.28
C VAL A 198 17.27 -1.23 -12.68
N TYR A 199 17.81 -0.32 -13.46
CA TYR A 199 17.34 -0.07 -14.82
C TYR A 199 17.68 -1.19 -15.79
N GLY A 200 18.81 -1.87 -15.60
CA GLY A 200 19.20 -3.05 -16.37
C GLY A 200 18.26 -4.25 -16.20
N SER A 201 17.48 -4.31 -15.13
CA SER A 201 16.42 -5.31 -14.96
C SER A 201 15.16 -5.04 -15.82
N GLY A 202 15.10 -3.86 -16.48
CA GLY A 202 13.93 -3.41 -17.25
C GLY A 202 12.92 -2.60 -16.44
N TYR A 203 13.24 -2.20 -15.19
CA TYR A 203 12.36 -1.35 -14.37
C TYR A 203 12.10 -0.01 -15.08
N PRO A 204 10.84 0.32 -15.41
CA PRO A 204 10.53 1.46 -16.28
C PRO A 204 10.30 2.79 -15.54
N GLU A 205 10.18 2.73 -14.21
CA GLU A 205 9.77 3.88 -13.42
C GLU A 205 10.96 4.66 -12.83
N LYS A 206 10.67 5.78 -12.20
CA LYS A 206 11.64 6.68 -11.58
C LYS A 206 12.37 6.02 -10.42
N ILE A 207 13.61 6.43 -10.18
CA ILE A 207 14.39 6.14 -8.98
C ILE A 207 14.53 7.42 -8.16
N ILE A 208 14.45 7.28 -6.86
CA ILE A 208 14.61 8.35 -5.88
C ILE A 208 15.98 8.22 -5.24
N LEU A 209 16.78 9.28 -5.35
CA LEU A 209 18.01 9.49 -4.61
C LEU A 209 17.71 10.45 -3.45
N GLN A 210 18.12 10.10 -2.25
CA GLN A 210 17.72 10.86 -1.07
C GLN A 210 18.85 10.97 -0.05
N ASP A 211 18.95 12.14 0.56
CA ASP A 211 19.84 12.38 1.68
C ASP A 211 19.56 11.41 2.84
N MET A 212 20.61 10.93 3.47
CA MET A 212 20.50 10.00 4.59
C MET A 212 20.53 10.80 5.89
N ILE A 213 19.38 10.91 6.53
CA ILE A 213 19.17 11.61 7.81
C ILE A 213 19.14 10.61 8.95
#